data_956b33610a6dfb4a855e13805e569ac3
#
_entry.id   956b33610a6dfb4a855e13805e569ac3
#
_cell.length_a   1.000
_cell.length_b   1.000
_cell.length_c   1.000
_cell.angle_alpha   90.00
_cell.angle_beta   90.00
_cell.angle_gamma   90.00
#
_symmetry.space_group_name_H-M   'P 1'
#
loop_
_entity.id
_entity.type
_entity.pdbx_description
1 polymer ?
#
loop_
_entity_poly.entity_id
_entity_poly.type
_entity_poly.pdbx_seq_one_letter_code
_entity_poly.pdbx_strand_id
1 'polypeptide(L)'
;MAVVELSSSPRWELYRVLSEPVRLRLLALAGDDELSIGELAELLGESQPNVSRHATALRQAGLLGDRKEGTRTLVRLAPEVAGDAVVADALASGRALCEKDGSLQRVAEVLRAREAAAHEFFARPGRTRVDAPPAEAGAYLAALALLLDRRSLAVDVGTGDGRLLEVLAPVFERVVAVDRAEAQLARARERVAARGFSNVTLVEGELDGKDLRRAVGAGADAVFASRVLHHAPQPGKVVGQLASLCAPGGAVVVIDYAHHDDESMRDQADAWLGFEPAALRRFARSAGLEEARVARIPPALCGD
;
A
#
# COMPACT_ATOMS: atom_id res chain seq x y z
N MET A 1 -26.11 4.10 -2.18
CA MET A 1 -25.00 5.06 -2.38
C MET A 1 -25.64 6.42 -2.57
N ALA A 2 -25.58 7.28 -1.58
CA ALA A 2 -26.04 8.67 -1.72
C ALA A 2 -24.86 9.47 -2.32
N VAL A 3 -25.01 9.91 -3.55
CA VAL A 3 -24.14 10.92 -4.16
C VAL A 3 -24.47 12.23 -3.44
N VAL A 4 -23.59 12.69 -2.56
CA VAL A 4 -23.70 14.03 -1.99
C VAL A 4 -23.27 15.00 -3.08
N GLU A 5 -24.23 15.55 -3.80
CA GLU A 5 -23.97 16.66 -4.71
C GLU A 5 -23.60 17.89 -3.87
N LEU A 6 -22.34 18.32 -3.95
CA LEU A 6 -21.89 19.64 -3.44
C LEU A 6 -22.65 20.83 -4.05
N SER A 7 -23.47 20.59 -5.08
CA SER A 7 -24.30 21.57 -5.73
C SER A 7 -25.46 22.12 -4.89
N SER A 8 -25.74 21.53 -3.70
CA SER A 8 -26.87 21.96 -2.87
C SER A 8 -26.50 22.86 -1.69
N SER A 9 -25.23 22.94 -1.30
CA SER A 9 -24.80 23.88 -0.24
C SER A 9 -24.51 25.24 -0.82
N PRO A 10 -25.07 26.33 -0.25
CA PRO A 10 -24.77 27.67 -0.72
C PRO A 10 -23.26 27.93 -0.67
N ARG A 11 -22.68 28.48 -1.73
CA ARG A 11 -21.23 28.76 -1.85
C ARG A 11 -20.65 29.53 -0.66
N TRP A 12 -21.43 30.38 -0.01
CA TRP A 12 -21.01 31.14 1.16
C TRP A 12 -20.69 30.23 2.38
N GLU A 13 -21.34 29.09 2.51
CA GLU A 13 -21.04 28.13 3.57
C GLU A 13 -19.66 27.52 3.39
N LEU A 14 -19.27 27.22 2.15
CA LEU A 14 -17.93 26.73 1.80
C LEU A 14 -16.86 27.77 2.18
N TYR A 15 -17.05 29.03 1.81
CA TYR A 15 -16.16 30.12 2.22
C TYR A 15 -16.06 30.25 3.74
N ARG A 16 -17.18 30.15 4.45
CA ARG A 16 -17.20 30.21 5.91
C ARG A 16 -16.42 29.05 6.54
N VAL A 17 -16.54 27.84 6.00
CA VAL A 17 -15.78 26.69 6.49
C VAL A 17 -14.30 26.87 6.21
N LEU A 18 -13.92 27.39 5.06
CA LEU A 18 -12.52 27.55 4.63
C LEU A 18 -11.87 28.85 5.13
N SER A 19 -12.55 29.71 5.89
CA SER A 19 -11.98 30.97 6.41
C SER A 19 -10.93 30.79 7.52
N GLU A 20 -10.80 29.59 8.08
CA GLU A 20 -9.91 29.29 9.20
C GLU A 20 -8.54 28.76 8.70
N PRO A 21 -7.40 29.39 9.02
CA PRO A 21 -6.10 28.96 8.53
C PRO A 21 -5.74 27.52 8.87
N VAL A 22 -6.16 27.01 10.05
CA VAL A 22 -5.94 25.62 10.46
C VAL A 22 -6.67 24.65 9.53
N ARG A 23 -7.87 25.00 9.04
CA ARG A 23 -8.63 24.17 8.11
C ARG A 23 -8.01 24.15 6.73
N LEU A 24 -7.47 25.27 6.25
CA LEU A 24 -6.73 25.32 4.99
C LEU A 24 -5.49 24.43 5.02
N ARG A 25 -4.70 24.53 6.11
CA ARG A 25 -3.52 23.68 6.31
C ARG A 25 -3.89 22.20 6.39
N LEU A 26 -4.93 21.86 7.16
CA LEU A 26 -5.43 20.49 7.31
C LEU A 26 -5.91 19.94 5.96
N LEU A 27 -6.64 20.71 5.18
CA LEU A 27 -7.10 20.33 3.84
C LEU A 27 -5.93 20.08 2.89
N ALA A 28 -4.90 20.93 2.92
CA ALA A 28 -3.70 20.78 2.10
C ALA A 28 -2.90 19.52 2.47
N LEU A 29 -2.69 19.25 3.77
CA LEU A 29 -1.98 18.06 4.24
C LEU A 29 -2.73 16.76 3.92
N ALA A 30 -4.08 16.78 3.99
CA ALA A 30 -4.91 15.63 3.63
C ALA A 30 -5.18 15.51 2.12
N GLY A 31 -4.70 16.46 1.32
CA GLY A 31 -4.91 16.51 -0.13
C GLY A 31 -4.05 15.53 -0.89
N ASP A 32 -2.81 15.33 -0.46
CA ASP A 32 -1.82 14.53 -1.14
C ASP A 32 -1.63 13.14 -0.47
N ASP A 33 -1.82 13.06 0.86
CA ASP A 33 -1.60 11.86 1.66
C ASP A 33 -2.74 11.60 2.65
N GLU A 34 -3.01 10.31 2.92
CA GLU A 34 -3.94 9.91 3.98
C GLU A 34 -3.22 9.95 5.33
N LEU A 35 -3.63 10.87 6.20
CA LEU A 35 -3.02 11.11 7.50
C LEU A 35 -4.03 10.89 8.64
N SER A 36 -3.58 10.31 9.75
CA SER A 36 -4.40 10.20 10.96
C SER A 36 -4.55 11.56 11.67
N ILE A 37 -5.56 11.68 12.50
CA ILE A 37 -5.76 12.90 13.33
C ILE A 37 -4.54 13.19 14.21
N GLY A 38 -3.85 12.12 14.70
CA GLY A 38 -2.63 12.28 15.51
C GLY A 38 -1.48 12.88 14.69
N GLU A 39 -1.24 12.35 13.50
CA GLU A 39 -0.20 12.84 12.58
C GLU A 39 -0.49 14.27 12.11
N LEU A 40 -1.74 14.59 11.81
CA LEU A 40 -2.17 15.94 11.47
C LEU A 40 -1.95 16.91 12.66
N ALA A 41 -2.22 16.46 13.88
CA ALA A 41 -1.98 17.27 15.09
C ALA A 41 -0.49 17.57 15.27
N GLU A 42 0.38 16.59 15.08
CA GLU A 42 1.82 16.73 15.13
C GLU A 42 2.33 17.70 14.05
N LEU A 43 1.92 17.51 12.80
CA LEU A 43 2.30 18.35 11.66
C LEU A 43 1.84 19.81 11.84
N LEU A 44 0.62 20.01 12.35
CA LEU A 44 0.04 21.34 12.54
C LEU A 44 0.56 22.05 13.80
N GLY A 45 1.19 21.31 14.73
CA GLY A 45 1.56 21.84 16.05
C GLY A 45 0.35 22.13 16.94
N GLU A 46 -0.75 21.36 16.76
CA GLU A 46 -2.03 21.57 17.42
C GLU A 46 -2.38 20.37 18.30
N SER A 47 -3.31 20.56 19.25
CA SER A 47 -3.84 19.43 20.03
C SER A 47 -4.76 18.53 19.18
N GLN A 48 -4.73 17.21 19.40
CA GLN A 48 -5.61 16.28 18.70
C GLN A 48 -7.11 16.64 18.80
N PRO A 49 -7.66 17.05 19.95
CA PRO A 49 -9.06 17.50 20.04
C PRO A 49 -9.36 18.71 19.16
N ASN A 50 -8.39 19.64 19.00
CA ASN A 50 -8.55 20.81 18.15
C ASN A 50 -8.60 20.40 16.68
N VAL A 51 -7.64 19.59 16.23
CA VAL A 51 -7.59 19.06 14.86
C VAL A 51 -8.83 18.22 14.54
N SER A 52 -9.27 17.35 15.46
CA SER A 52 -10.47 16.56 15.29
C SER A 52 -11.73 17.42 15.07
N ARG A 53 -11.85 18.52 15.80
CA ARG A 53 -12.97 19.46 15.63
C ARG A 53 -12.93 20.15 14.26
N HIS A 54 -11.76 20.61 13.81
CA HIS A 54 -11.61 21.20 12.48
C HIS A 54 -11.84 20.18 11.35
N ALA A 55 -11.33 18.97 11.48
CA ALA A 55 -11.58 17.88 10.55
C ALA A 55 -13.07 17.53 10.47
N THR A 56 -13.77 17.51 11.62
CA THR A 56 -15.22 17.28 11.65
C THR A 56 -15.99 18.35 10.87
N ALA A 57 -15.64 19.63 11.01
CA ALA A 57 -16.27 20.70 10.24
C ALA A 57 -16.04 20.54 8.72
N LEU A 58 -14.83 20.13 8.31
CA LEU A 58 -14.51 19.87 6.91
C LEU A 58 -15.25 18.63 6.35
N ARG A 59 -15.41 17.58 7.18
CA ARG A 59 -16.22 16.39 6.82
C ARG A 59 -17.69 16.75 6.62
N GLN A 60 -18.26 17.52 7.54
CA GLN A 60 -19.66 17.96 7.44
C GLN A 60 -19.90 18.81 6.19
N ALA A 61 -18.88 19.52 5.74
CA ALA A 61 -18.92 20.25 4.48
C ALA A 61 -18.62 19.39 3.24
N GLY A 62 -18.40 18.07 3.41
CA GLY A 62 -18.09 17.15 2.31
C GLY A 62 -16.70 17.32 1.71
N LEU A 63 -15.77 18.05 2.38
CA LEU A 63 -14.44 18.32 1.88
C LEU A 63 -13.43 17.22 2.22
N LEU A 64 -13.65 16.50 3.31
CA LEU A 64 -12.83 15.38 3.75
C LEU A 64 -13.65 14.10 3.85
N GLY A 65 -13.02 13.01 3.46
CA GLY A 65 -13.46 11.64 3.70
C GLY A 65 -12.58 10.95 4.74
N ASP A 66 -13.13 9.91 5.35
CA ASP A 66 -12.44 9.07 6.33
C ASP A 66 -12.21 7.69 5.78
N ARG A 67 -11.07 7.11 6.15
CA ARG A 67 -10.80 5.69 6.08
C ARG A 67 -10.42 5.20 7.47
N LYS A 68 -11.12 4.20 7.97
CA LYS A 68 -10.75 3.56 9.24
C LYS A 68 -9.56 2.64 9.05
N GLU A 69 -8.61 2.74 9.97
CA GLU A 69 -7.42 1.90 10.06
C GLU A 69 -7.21 1.50 11.53
N GLY A 70 -7.88 0.43 11.97
CA GLY A 70 -7.92 0.02 13.36
C GLY A 70 -8.57 1.05 14.26
N THR A 71 -7.88 1.39 15.33
CA THR A 71 -8.26 2.49 16.24
C THR A 71 -8.00 3.88 15.64
N ARG A 72 -7.36 3.96 14.48
CA ARG A 72 -7.03 5.22 13.80
C ARG A 72 -8.08 5.54 12.74
N THR A 73 -8.34 6.81 12.54
CA THR A 73 -9.10 7.31 11.40
C THR A 73 -8.14 8.12 10.54
N LEU A 74 -7.90 7.64 9.33
CA LEU A 74 -7.15 8.37 8.30
C LEU A 74 -8.09 9.33 7.58
N VAL A 75 -7.62 10.52 7.33
CA VAL A 75 -8.32 11.62 6.70
C VAL A 75 -7.73 11.87 5.33
N ARG A 76 -8.57 12.06 4.34
CA ARG A 76 -8.18 12.38 2.96
C ARG A 76 -9.11 13.41 2.35
N LEU A 77 -8.67 14.07 1.30
CA LEU A 77 -9.56 14.89 0.49
C LEU A 77 -10.66 14.02 -0.12
N ALA A 78 -11.90 14.50 -0.08
CA ALA A 78 -13.01 13.83 -0.73
C ALA A 78 -12.83 13.92 -2.27
N PRO A 79 -12.88 12.78 -3.02
CA PRO A 79 -12.62 12.77 -4.46
C PRO A 79 -13.58 13.67 -5.26
N GLU A 80 -14.79 13.85 -4.74
CA GLU A 80 -15.86 14.59 -5.37
C GLU A 80 -15.58 16.09 -5.48
N VAL A 81 -14.70 16.62 -4.62
CA VAL A 81 -14.40 18.06 -4.56
C VAL A 81 -13.14 18.47 -5.33
N ALA A 82 -12.39 17.51 -5.89
CA ALA A 82 -11.11 17.78 -6.55
C ALA A 82 -11.20 18.76 -7.75
N GLY A 83 -12.38 18.90 -8.35
CA GLY A 83 -12.63 19.82 -9.47
C GLY A 83 -13.25 21.18 -9.08
N ASP A 84 -13.52 21.43 -7.79
CA ASP A 84 -14.12 22.69 -7.35
C ASP A 84 -13.07 23.81 -7.25
N ALA A 85 -13.33 24.95 -7.91
CA ALA A 85 -12.39 26.07 -7.97
C ALA A 85 -12.10 26.70 -6.59
N VAL A 86 -13.09 26.72 -5.67
CA VAL A 86 -12.90 27.26 -4.31
C VAL A 86 -12.03 26.30 -3.48
N VAL A 87 -12.22 24.99 -3.68
CA VAL A 87 -11.40 23.99 -3.02
C VAL A 87 -9.97 24.03 -3.57
N ALA A 88 -9.77 24.19 -4.87
CA ALA A 88 -8.46 24.34 -5.47
C ALA A 88 -7.70 25.57 -4.93
N ASP A 89 -8.36 26.71 -4.79
CA ASP A 89 -7.79 27.91 -4.16
C ASP A 89 -7.46 27.68 -2.67
N ALA A 90 -8.35 27.02 -1.94
CA ALA A 90 -8.13 26.68 -0.54
C ALA A 90 -6.93 25.73 -0.36
N LEU A 91 -6.77 24.74 -1.24
CA LEU A 91 -5.61 23.84 -1.26
C LEU A 91 -4.31 24.59 -1.54
N ALA A 92 -4.30 25.49 -2.53
CA ALA A 92 -3.15 26.33 -2.85
C ALA A 92 -2.76 27.24 -1.67
N SER A 93 -3.73 27.89 -1.07
CA SER A 93 -3.54 28.74 0.11
C SER A 93 -3.05 27.94 1.32
N GLY A 94 -3.62 26.76 1.54
CA GLY A 94 -3.21 25.85 2.61
C GLY A 94 -1.78 25.34 2.42
N ARG A 95 -1.37 24.97 1.19
CA ARG A 95 -0.01 24.57 0.85
C ARG A 95 0.98 25.69 1.13
N ALA A 96 0.69 26.92 0.72
CA ALA A 96 1.55 28.07 1.00
C ALA A 96 1.75 28.30 2.50
N LEU A 97 0.72 28.08 3.34
CA LEU A 97 0.82 28.13 4.79
C LEU A 97 1.70 27.01 5.34
N CYS A 98 1.52 25.78 4.84
CA CYS A 98 2.28 24.59 5.25
C CYS A 98 3.76 24.66 4.81
N GLU A 99 4.05 25.26 3.66
CA GLU A 99 5.41 25.53 3.21
C GLU A 99 6.12 26.52 4.14
N LYS A 100 5.42 27.58 4.53
CA LYS A 100 5.95 28.65 5.39
C LYS A 100 6.32 28.13 6.79
N ASP A 101 5.56 27.19 7.36
CA ASP A 101 5.83 26.64 8.70
C ASP A 101 6.59 25.30 8.66
N GLY A 102 6.89 24.78 7.47
CA GLY A 102 7.64 23.54 7.28
C GLY A 102 6.84 22.26 7.54
N SER A 103 5.52 22.34 7.72
CA SER A 103 4.70 21.14 7.99
C SER A 103 4.60 20.23 6.77
N LEU A 104 4.60 20.78 5.55
CA LEU A 104 4.56 20.01 4.31
C LEU A 104 5.81 19.13 4.15
N GLN A 105 6.99 19.66 4.46
CA GLN A 105 8.27 18.94 4.37
C GLN A 105 8.34 17.78 5.38
N ARG A 106 7.70 17.92 6.54
CA ARG A 106 7.65 16.90 7.60
C ARG A 106 6.71 15.73 7.28
N VAL A 107 5.80 15.84 6.30
CA VAL A 107 4.90 14.75 5.90
C VAL A 107 5.69 13.48 5.55
N ALA A 108 6.76 13.62 4.78
CA ALA A 108 7.61 12.49 4.39
C ALA A 108 8.29 11.80 5.60
N GLU A 109 8.57 12.53 6.69
CA GLU A 109 9.12 11.97 7.93
C GLU A 109 8.06 11.17 8.68
N VAL A 110 6.84 11.70 8.77
CA VAL A 110 5.70 11.00 9.40
C VAL A 110 5.37 9.70 8.66
N LEU A 111 5.34 9.73 7.32
CA LEU A 111 5.10 8.54 6.51
C LEU A 111 6.22 7.51 6.68
N ARG A 112 7.49 7.93 6.69
CA ARG A 112 8.63 7.04 6.97
C ARG A 112 8.58 6.43 8.36
N ALA A 113 8.18 7.20 9.38
CA ALA A 113 8.01 6.68 10.75
C ALA A 113 6.91 5.61 10.82
N ARG A 114 5.79 5.81 10.08
CA ARG A 114 4.73 4.80 9.93
C ARG A 114 5.26 3.52 9.27
N GLU A 115 6.02 3.65 8.20
CA GLU A 115 6.66 2.53 7.51
C GLU A 115 7.68 1.81 8.40
N ALA A 116 8.48 2.56 9.16
CA ALA A 116 9.44 2.00 10.09
C ALA A 116 8.76 1.18 11.21
N ALA A 117 7.61 1.63 11.72
CA ALA A 117 6.85 0.88 12.71
C ALA A 117 6.31 -0.44 12.15
N ALA A 118 5.85 -0.46 10.89
CA ALA A 118 5.47 -1.69 10.21
C ALA A 118 6.69 -2.62 10.01
N HIS A 119 7.82 -2.07 9.59
CA HIS A 119 9.08 -2.82 9.44
C HIS A 119 9.53 -3.47 10.76
N GLU A 120 9.47 -2.74 11.87
CA GLU A 120 9.81 -3.29 13.19
C GLU A 120 8.89 -4.45 13.59
N PHE A 121 7.59 -4.36 13.26
CA PHE A 121 6.65 -5.45 13.50
C PHE A 121 7.08 -6.74 12.79
N PHE A 122 7.47 -6.66 11.50
CA PHE A 122 7.91 -7.81 10.71
C PHE A 122 9.32 -8.32 11.08
N ALA A 123 10.17 -7.47 11.65
CA ALA A 123 11.48 -7.88 12.15
C ALA A 123 11.40 -8.77 13.40
N ARG A 124 10.24 -8.83 14.08
CA ARG A 124 10.05 -9.66 15.28
C ARG A 124 10.12 -11.17 14.95
N PRO A 125 10.85 -11.96 15.73
CA PRO A 125 10.96 -13.39 15.49
C PRO A 125 9.62 -14.13 15.64
N GLY A 126 9.05 -14.61 14.54
CA GLY A 126 7.90 -15.52 14.55
C GLY A 126 8.33 -16.98 14.58
N ARG A 127 7.54 -17.87 15.18
CA ARG A 127 7.79 -19.33 15.24
C ARG A 127 7.26 -19.99 13.95
N THR A 128 8.02 -19.98 12.86
CA THR A 128 7.63 -20.71 11.64
C THR A 128 8.55 -21.93 11.46
N ARG A 129 7.97 -23.14 11.34
CA ARG A 129 8.72 -24.36 10.99
C ARG A 129 9.02 -24.34 9.49
N VAL A 130 10.28 -24.53 9.13
CA VAL A 130 10.75 -24.56 7.73
C VAL A 130 10.27 -25.80 6.97
N ASP A 131 9.84 -26.85 7.69
CA ASP A 131 9.63 -28.19 7.13
C ASP A 131 8.26 -28.45 6.50
N ALA A 132 7.29 -27.56 6.65
CA ALA A 132 5.97 -27.69 6.04
C ALA A 132 5.88 -26.86 4.76
N PRO A 133 5.22 -27.36 3.69
CA PRO A 133 4.87 -26.51 2.55
C PRO A 133 3.99 -25.35 3.05
N PRO A 134 4.04 -24.19 2.38
CA PRO A 134 3.19 -23.06 2.76
C PRO A 134 1.73 -23.49 2.74
N ALA A 135 0.96 -23.11 3.78
CA ALA A 135 -0.46 -23.43 3.85
C ALA A 135 -1.22 -22.91 2.61
N GLU A 136 -0.72 -21.81 2.03
CA GLU A 136 -1.29 -21.14 0.84
C GLU A 136 -0.77 -21.69 -0.50
N ALA A 137 -0.04 -22.80 -0.54
CA ALA A 137 0.51 -23.35 -1.79
C ALA A 137 -0.53 -23.53 -2.91
N GLY A 138 -1.74 -23.95 -2.55
CA GLY A 138 -2.86 -24.07 -3.50
C GLY A 138 -3.27 -22.72 -4.08
N ALA A 139 -3.30 -21.65 -3.30
CA ALA A 139 -3.61 -20.30 -3.77
C ALA A 139 -2.53 -19.77 -4.72
N TYR A 140 -1.26 -20.00 -4.39
CA TYR A 140 -0.15 -19.62 -5.26
C TYR A 140 -0.17 -20.35 -6.60
N LEU A 141 -0.44 -21.65 -6.57
CA LEU A 141 -0.57 -22.44 -7.80
C LEU A 141 -1.75 -21.99 -8.67
N ALA A 142 -2.88 -21.67 -8.05
CA ALA A 142 -4.05 -21.14 -8.78
C ALA A 142 -3.75 -19.78 -9.43
N ALA A 143 -2.98 -18.91 -8.75
CA ALA A 143 -2.54 -17.64 -9.32
C ALA A 143 -1.53 -17.83 -10.46
N LEU A 144 -0.58 -18.72 -10.30
CA LEU A 144 0.43 -19.06 -11.33
C LEU A 144 -0.19 -19.63 -12.59
N ALA A 145 -1.24 -20.45 -12.47
CA ALA A 145 -1.93 -21.06 -13.61
C ALA A 145 -2.47 -20.05 -14.63
N LEU A 146 -2.62 -18.79 -14.23
CA LEU A 146 -3.07 -17.69 -15.11
C LEU A 146 -1.94 -17.07 -15.96
N LEU A 147 -0.66 -17.50 -15.81
CA LEU A 147 0.49 -16.72 -16.26
C LEU A 147 1.57 -17.48 -17.05
N LEU A 148 1.42 -18.76 -17.32
CA LEU A 148 2.54 -19.68 -17.62
C LEU A 148 3.22 -19.63 -19.01
N ASP A 149 3.12 -18.56 -19.78
CA ASP A 149 3.76 -18.51 -21.11
C ASP A 149 5.25 -18.14 -21.06
N ARG A 150 5.77 -17.55 -19.97
CA ARG A 150 7.16 -17.07 -19.84
C ARG A 150 7.70 -17.37 -18.44
N ARG A 151 8.94 -17.90 -18.35
CA ARG A 151 9.50 -18.43 -17.09
C ARG A 151 10.99 -18.16 -16.86
N SER A 152 11.57 -17.19 -17.55
CA SER A 152 13.01 -16.91 -17.39
C SER A 152 13.32 -16.23 -16.06
N LEU A 153 12.48 -15.29 -15.60
CA LEU A 153 12.69 -14.58 -14.36
C LEU A 153 11.37 -14.29 -13.64
N ALA A 154 11.31 -14.69 -12.37
CA ALA A 154 10.31 -14.18 -11.43
C ALA A 154 10.96 -13.23 -10.41
N VAL A 155 10.20 -12.25 -9.96
CA VAL A 155 10.53 -11.41 -8.79
C VAL A 155 9.48 -11.62 -7.72
N ASP A 156 9.90 -11.92 -6.49
CA ASP A 156 9.06 -12.03 -5.30
C ASP A 156 9.31 -10.82 -4.40
N VAL A 157 8.32 -9.95 -4.31
CA VAL A 157 8.39 -8.70 -3.57
C VAL A 157 7.74 -8.85 -2.21
N GLY A 158 8.46 -8.46 -1.15
CA GLY A 158 8.05 -8.72 0.21
C GLY A 158 8.07 -10.22 0.50
N THR A 159 9.17 -10.88 0.14
CA THR A 159 9.28 -12.34 0.20
C THR A 159 9.10 -12.90 1.62
N GLY A 160 9.28 -12.07 2.65
CA GLY A 160 9.20 -12.48 4.04
C GLY A 160 10.13 -13.64 4.34
N ASP A 161 9.61 -14.70 4.97
CA ASP A 161 10.35 -15.93 5.28
C ASP A 161 10.53 -16.87 4.07
N GLY A 162 10.20 -16.43 2.86
CA GLY A 162 10.46 -17.14 1.60
C GLY A 162 9.49 -18.26 1.25
N ARG A 163 8.26 -18.27 1.77
CA ARG A 163 7.29 -19.36 1.50
C ARG A 163 6.93 -19.46 0.02
N LEU A 164 6.76 -18.35 -0.67
CA LEU A 164 6.43 -18.35 -2.08
C LEU A 164 7.59 -18.89 -2.94
N LEU A 165 8.82 -18.82 -2.45
CA LEU A 165 9.98 -19.37 -3.15
C LEU A 165 9.87 -20.88 -3.35
N GLU A 166 9.18 -21.61 -2.47
CA GLU A 166 8.94 -23.06 -2.65
C GLU A 166 8.07 -23.36 -3.88
N VAL A 167 7.31 -22.35 -4.35
CA VAL A 167 6.51 -22.45 -5.58
C VAL A 167 7.26 -21.88 -6.77
N LEU A 168 7.89 -20.71 -6.62
CA LEU A 168 8.53 -20.01 -7.73
C LEU A 168 9.83 -20.66 -8.19
N ALA A 169 10.68 -21.14 -7.26
CA ALA A 169 11.95 -21.72 -7.60
C ALA A 169 11.85 -22.96 -8.51
N PRO A 170 10.90 -23.88 -8.32
CA PRO A 170 10.67 -24.98 -9.25
C PRO A 170 10.09 -24.57 -10.62
N VAL A 171 9.47 -23.39 -10.70
CA VAL A 171 8.71 -22.98 -11.90
C VAL A 171 9.52 -22.06 -12.82
N PHE A 172 10.32 -21.17 -12.25
CA PHE A 172 11.11 -20.20 -13.00
C PHE A 172 12.59 -20.58 -13.05
N GLU A 173 13.25 -20.25 -14.17
CA GLU A 173 14.68 -20.48 -14.34
C GLU A 173 15.52 -19.68 -13.32
N ARG A 174 15.05 -18.48 -12.96
CA ARG A 174 15.68 -17.62 -11.99
C ARG A 174 14.61 -16.90 -11.16
N VAL A 175 14.85 -16.74 -9.86
CA VAL A 175 14.00 -16.01 -8.95
C VAL A 175 14.82 -14.97 -8.21
N VAL A 176 14.37 -13.72 -8.20
CA VAL A 176 14.89 -12.64 -7.37
C VAL A 176 13.85 -12.34 -6.30
N ALA A 177 14.23 -12.46 -5.03
CA ALA A 177 13.34 -12.21 -3.92
C ALA A 177 13.86 -11.04 -3.09
N VAL A 178 13.00 -10.07 -2.80
CA VAL A 178 13.35 -8.86 -2.07
C VAL A 178 12.50 -8.69 -0.82
N ASP A 179 13.15 -8.30 0.27
CA ASP A 179 12.49 -7.85 1.50
C ASP A 179 13.33 -6.76 2.18
N ARG A 180 12.68 -5.89 2.93
CA ARG A 180 13.37 -4.86 3.73
C ARG A 180 13.87 -5.39 5.07
N ALA A 181 13.25 -6.48 5.57
CA ALA A 181 13.52 -7.04 6.88
C ALA A 181 14.61 -8.13 6.80
N GLU A 182 15.82 -7.82 7.20
CA GLU A 182 16.93 -8.79 7.25
C GLU A 182 16.55 -10.04 8.07
N ALA A 183 15.80 -9.90 9.15
CA ALA A 183 15.33 -11.02 9.95
C ALA A 183 14.41 -11.98 9.16
N GLN A 184 13.66 -11.48 8.18
CA GLN A 184 12.86 -12.30 7.27
C GLN A 184 13.74 -12.97 6.22
N LEU A 185 14.67 -12.21 5.63
CA LEU A 185 15.61 -12.75 4.65
C LEU A 185 16.52 -13.84 5.24
N ALA A 186 16.89 -13.74 6.51
CA ALA A 186 17.64 -14.81 7.20
C ALA A 186 16.86 -16.13 7.16
N ARG A 187 15.56 -16.11 7.42
CA ARG A 187 14.69 -17.30 7.34
C ARG A 187 14.49 -17.76 5.90
N ALA A 188 14.34 -16.81 4.96
CA ALA A 188 14.27 -17.16 3.55
C ALA A 188 15.56 -17.87 3.08
N ARG A 189 16.76 -17.45 3.54
CA ARG A 189 18.03 -18.14 3.28
C ARG A 189 18.04 -19.55 3.82
N GLU A 190 17.58 -19.74 5.07
CA GLU A 190 17.48 -21.09 5.67
C GLU A 190 16.55 -21.99 4.85
N ARG A 191 15.40 -21.46 4.40
CA ARG A 191 14.43 -22.16 3.56
C ARG A 191 15.03 -22.53 2.20
N VAL A 192 15.65 -21.57 1.51
CA VAL A 192 16.32 -21.78 0.22
C VAL A 192 17.40 -22.86 0.35
N ALA A 193 18.22 -22.79 1.41
CA ALA A 193 19.25 -23.78 1.68
C ALA A 193 18.67 -25.16 1.99
N ALA A 194 17.65 -25.25 2.84
CA ALA A 194 16.98 -26.51 3.21
C ALA A 194 16.32 -27.20 2.01
N ARG A 195 15.84 -26.43 1.02
CA ARG A 195 15.25 -26.96 -0.22
C ARG A 195 16.25 -27.17 -1.35
N GLY A 196 17.50 -26.72 -1.20
CA GLY A 196 18.53 -26.86 -2.23
C GLY A 196 18.28 -25.98 -3.47
N PHE A 197 17.56 -24.86 -3.34
CA PHE A 197 17.30 -23.97 -4.46
C PHE A 197 18.56 -23.19 -4.83
N SER A 198 19.09 -23.41 -6.03
CA SER A 198 20.31 -22.75 -6.55
C SER A 198 20.00 -21.56 -7.44
N ASN A 199 18.73 -21.37 -7.84
CA ASN A 199 18.27 -20.35 -8.76
C ASN A 199 17.63 -19.13 -8.09
N VAL A 200 17.69 -19.01 -6.74
CA VAL A 200 17.13 -17.93 -5.96
C VAL A 200 18.21 -16.94 -5.53
N THR A 201 17.98 -15.66 -5.83
CA THR A 201 18.80 -14.54 -5.33
C THR A 201 17.99 -13.73 -4.34
N LEU A 202 18.48 -13.59 -3.11
CA LEU A 202 17.85 -12.77 -2.05
C LEU A 202 18.50 -11.40 -2.03
N VAL A 203 17.66 -10.36 -2.00
CA VAL A 203 18.07 -8.94 -2.00
C VAL A 203 17.44 -8.26 -0.79
N GLU A 204 18.25 -7.63 0.05
CA GLU A 204 17.76 -6.72 1.09
C GLU A 204 17.54 -5.34 0.50
N GLY A 205 16.34 -4.77 0.65
CA GLY A 205 16.06 -3.43 0.19
C GLY A 205 14.61 -3.13 -0.16
N GLU A 206 14.44 -1.95 -0.71
CA GLU A 206 13.16 -1.40 -1.15
C GLU A 206 12.90 -1.70 -2.64
N LEU A 207 11.63 -1.56 -3.06
CA LEU A 207 11.18 -1.79 -4.44
C LEU A 207 11.87 -0.89 -5.49
N ASP A 208 12.30 0.30 -5.09
CA ASP A 208 13.04 1.23 -5.95
C ASP A 208 14.55 1.12 -5.79
N GLY A 209 15.03 0.17 -4.98
CA GLY A 209 16.43 -0.07 -4.65
C GLY A 209 17.28 -0.40 -5.89
N LYS A 210 18.51 0.14 -5.92
CA LYS A 210 19.44 -0.10 -7.03
C LYS A 210 19.87 -1.56 -7.15
N ASP A 211 19.98 -2.26 -6.01
CA ASP A 211 20.43 -3.65 -5.99
C ASP A 211 19.34 -4.57 -6.53
N LEU A 212 18.07 -4.31 -6.21
CA LEU A 212 16.95 -5.01 -6.83
C LEU A 212 16.94 -4.78 -8.35
N ARG A 213 17.02 -3.54 -8.81
CA ARG A 213 17.05 -3.23 -10.25
C ARG A 213 18.22 -3.89 -10.97
N ARG A 214 19.40 -3.96 -10.34
CA ARG A 214 20.56 -4.67 -10.87
C ARG A 214 20.30 -6.17 -10.97
N ALA A 215 19.70 -6.78 -9.94
CA ALA A 215 19.40 -8.21 -9.92
C ALA A 215 18.34 -8.59 -10.96
N VAL A 216 17.33 -7.76 -11.17
CA VAL A 216 16.26 -7.96 -12.16
C VAL A 216 16.80 -7.75 -13.59
N GLY A 217 17.57 -6.72 -13.82
CA GLY A 217 18.16 -6.42 -15.13
C GLY A 217 17.13 -5.86 -16.11
N ALA A 218 16.91 -6.54 -17.24
CA ALA A 218 16.05 -6.06 -18.35
C ALA A 218 14.54 -6.16 -18.04
N GLY A 219 14.17 -6.69 -16.90
CA GLY A 219 12.79 -6.89 -16.46
C GLY A 219 12.41 -8.36 -16.29
N ALA A 220 11.40 -8.61 -15.50
CA ALA A 220 10.93 -9.93 -15.14
C ALA A 220 9.74 -10.37 -15.99
N ASP A 221 9.60 -11.68 -16.23
CA ASP A 221 8.43 -12.27 -16.85
C ASP A 221 7.21 -12.23 -15.91
N ALA A 222 7.46 -12.35 -14.60
CA ALA A 222 6.42 -12.22 -13.59
C ALA A 222 6.96 -11.55 -12.32
N VAL A 223 6.20 -10.61 -11.79
CA VAL A 223 6.47 -9.92 -10.51
C VAL A 223 5.35 -10.22 -9.54
N PHE A 224 5.69 -10.89 -8.46
CA PHE A 224 4.75 -11.31 -7.42
C PHE A 224 4.80 -10.36 -6.23
N ALA A 225 3.64 -10.10 -5.65
CA ALA A 225 3.48 -9.50 -4.35
C ALA A 225 2.36 -10.24 -3.60
N SER A 226 2.75 -11.07 -2.63
CA SER A 226 1.82 -11.87 -1.84
C SER A 226 1.69 -11.31 -0.45
N ARG A 227 0.48 -10.83 -0.10
CA ARG A 227 0.19 -10.22 1.21
C ARG A 227 1.11 -9.03 1.53
N VAL A 228 1.28 -8.13 0.56
CA VAL A 228 2.14 -6.94 0.65
C VAL A 228 1.34 -5.66 0.58
N LEU A 229 0.33 -5.61 -0.30
CA LEU A 229 -0.36 -4.35 -0.58
C LEU A 229 -1.15 -3.83 0.62
N HIS A 230 -1.71 -4.72 1.43
CA HIS A 230 -2.49 -4.33 2.61
C HIS A 230 -1.64 -3.65 3.70
N HIS A 231 -0.32 -3.83 3.67
CA HIS A 231 0.60 -3.08 4.55
C HIS A 231 1.05 -1.74 3.95
N ALA A 232 0.85 -1.53 2.66
CA ALA A 232 1.36 -0.34 1.96
C ALA A 232 0.50 0.90 2.23
N PRO A 233 1.08 2.04 2.63
CA PRO A 233 0.32 3.30 2.78
C PRO A 233 -0.34 3.74 1.47
N GLN A 234 0.31 3.50 0.34
CA GLN A 234 -0.13 3.87 -1.01
C GLN A 234 -0.11 2.65 -1.95
N PRO A 235 -1.09 1.73 -1.88
CA PRO A 235 -1.08 0.49 -2.66
C PRO A 235 -0.97 0.72 -4.18
N GLY A 236 -1.61 1.76 -4.71
CA GLY A 236 -1.53 2.10 -6.13
C GLY A 236 -0.12 2.46 -6.60
N LYS A 237 0.69 3.13 -5.75
CA LYS A 237 2.09 3.42 -6.03
C LYS A 237 2.93 2.14 -6.06
N VAL A 238 2.67 1.24 -5.10
CA VAL A 238 3.35 -0.07 -5.06
C VAL A 238 3.05 -0.86 -6.34
N VAL A 239 1.80 -0.91 -6.80
CA VAL A 239 1.46 -1.57 -8.07
C VAL A 239 2.21 -0.95 -9.26
N GLY A 240 2.39 0.38 -9.29
CA GLY A 240 3.22 1.05 -10.29
C GLY A 240 4.70 0.65 -10.22
N GLN A 241 5.25 0.51 -9.02
CA GLN A 241 6.62 0.03 -8.82
C GLN A 241 6.76 -1.44 -9.26
N LEU A 242 5.81 -2.32 -8.93
CA LEU A 242 5.78 -3.71 -9.42
C LEU A 242 5.77 -3.75 -10.95
N ALA A 243 4.91 -2.96 -11.59
CA ALA A 243 4.84 -2.88 -13.05
C ALA A 243 6.18 -2.43 -13.67
N SER A 244 6.91 -1.53 -13.01
CA SER A 244 8.21 -1.06 -13.48
C SER A 244 9.33 -2.11 -13.45
N LEU A 245 9.14 -3.22 -12.74
CA LEU A 245 10.06 -4.36 -12.69
C LEU A 245 9.77 -5.40 -13.78
N CYS A 246 8.62 -5.33 -14.45
CA CYS A 246 8.25 -6.26 -15.51
C CYS A 246 8.98 -5.93 -16.82
N ALA A 247 9.33 -6.98 -17.54
CA ALA A 247 9.68 -6.87 -18.95
C ALA A 247 8.42 -6.60 -19.80
N PRO A 248 8.55 -6.04 -21.03
CA PRO A 248 7.42 -5.96 -21.94
C PRO A 248 6.75 -7.33 -22.15
N GLY A 249 5.44 -7.38 -21.97
CA GLY A 249 4.64 -8.62 -21.99
C GLY A 249 4.79 -9.48 -20.74
N GLY A 250 5.46 -9.00 -19.71
CA GLY A 250 5.47 -9.62 -18.37
C GLY A 250 4.18 -9.33 -17.59
N ALA A 251 4.03 -9.99 -16.45
CA ALA A 251 2.83 -9.92 -15.64
C ALA A 251 3.11 -9.51 -14.19
N VAL A 252 2.23 -8.73 -13.59
CA VAL A 252 2.18 -8.47 -12.14
C VAL A 252 1.13 -9.36 -11.50
N VAL A 253 1.51 -10.13 -10.49
CA VAL A 253 0.63 -10.99 -9.70
C VAL A 253 0.54 -10.46 -8.30
N VAL A 254 -0.65 -10.04 -7.91
CA VAL A 254 -0.95 -9.64 -6.54
C VAL A 254 -1.87 -10.67 -5.91
N ILE A 255 -1.45 -11.21 -4.77
CA ILE A 255 -2.27 -12.09 -3.93
C ILE A 255 -2.47 -11.35 -2.61
N ASP A 256 -3.71 -10.99 -2.32
CA ASP A 256 -3.99 -10.20 -1.13
C ASP A 256 -5.41 -10.52 -0.61
N TYR A 257 -5.74 -9.98 0.55
CA TYR A 257 -7.04 -10.21 1.17
C TYR A 257 -8.15 -9.55 0.36
N ALA A 258 -9.28 -10.26 0.19
CA ALA A 258 -10.53 -9.63 -0.19
C ALA A 258 -10.97 -8.71 0.96
N HIS A 259 -11.68 -7.64 0.64
CA HIS A 259 -12.19 -6.72 1.67
C HIS A 259 -13.00 -7.49 2.73
N HIS A 260 -12.72 -7.21 3.99
CA HIS A 260 -13.36 -7.79 5.18
C HIS A 260 -13.41 -6.77 6.31
N ASP A 261 -14.20 -7.06 7.36
CA ASP A 261 -14.41 -6.18 8.51
C ASP A 261 -13.70 -6.67 9.78
N ASP A 262 -12.76 -7.62 9.66
CA ASP A 262 -12.01 -8.15 10.79
C ASP A 262 -10.93 -7.15 11.24
N GLU A 263 -11.30 -6.36 12.25
CA GLU A 263 -10.43 -5.32 12.82
C GLU A 263 -9.21 -5.91 13.57
N SER A 264 -9.25 -7.20 13.97
CA SER A 264 -8.12 -7.84 14.67
C SER A 264 -6.88 -8.01 13.79
N MET A 265 -7.05 -8.02 12.46
CA MET A 265 -5.93 -8.11 11.50
C MET A 265 -5.00 -6.90 11.58
N ARG A 266 -5.48 -5.79 12.12
CA ARG A 266 -4.68 -4.57 12.27
C ARG A 266 -3.61 -4.64 13.36
N ASP A 267 -3.77 -5.55 14.31
CA ASP A 267 -2.71 -5.88 15.27
C ASP A 267 -1.47 -6.48 14.56
N GLN A 268 -1.65 -6.88 13.29
CA GLN A 268 -0.60 -7.38 12.39
C GLN A 268 -0.03 -6.31 11.46
N ALA A 269 -0.24 -5.02 11.75
CA ALA A 269 0.21 -3.86 10.97
C ALA A 269 -0.48 -3.72 9.60
N ASP A 270 -1.72 -4.21 9.45
CA ASP A 270 -2.51 -4.05 8.24
C ASP A 270 -3.02 -2.61 8.10
N ALA A 271 -2.53 -1.91 7.11
CA ALA A 271 -3.01 -0.58 6.72
C ALA A 271 -4.38 -0.66 6.01
N TRP A 272 -4.68 -1.78 5.37
CA TRP A 272 -5.91 -2.03 4.62
C TRP A 272 -6.53 -3.36 5.01
N LEU A 273 -7.83 -3.39 5.29
CA LEU A 273 -8.59 -4.63 5.51
C LEU A 273 -8.99 -5.26 4.17
N GLY A 274 -7.96 -5.60 3.37
CA GLY A 274 -8.13 -6.16 2.05
C GLY A 274 -8.66 -5.17 1.00
N PHE A 275 -8.94 -5.69 -0.19
CA PHE A 275 -9.25 -4.87 -1.35
C PHE A 275 -10.50 -5.35 -2.10
N GLU A 276 -11.31 -4.40 -2.51
CA GLU A 276 -12.36 -4.66 -3.49
C GLU A 276 -11.77 -4.86 -4.89
N PRO A 277 -12.32 -5.76 -5.71
CA PRO A 277 -11.86 -5.99 -7.07
C PRO A 277 -11.77 -4.72 -7.94
N ALA A 278 -12.67 -3.78 -7.72
CA ALA A 278 -12.68 -2.51 -8.44
C ALA A 278 -11.45 -1.64 -8.10
N ALA A 279 -10.99 -1.67 -6.84
CA ALA A 279 -9.79 -0.94 -6.41
C ALA A 279 -8.53 -1.53 -7.08
N LEU A 280 -8.38 -2.85 -7.08
CA LEU A 280 -7.25 -3.52 -7.74
C LEU A 280 -7.19 -3.22 -9.24
N ARG A 281 -8.34 -3.26 -9.94
CA ARG A 281 -8.40 -2.88 -11.36
C ARG A 281 -8.05 -1.41 -11.59
N ARG A 282 -8.41 -0.53 -10.68
CA ARG A 282 -8.03 0.90 -10.76
C ARG A 282 -6.52 1.06 -10.59
N PHE A 283 -5.90 0.40 -9.61
CA PHE A 283 -4.45 0.44 -9.40
C PHE A 283 -3.70 -0.09 -10.63
N ALA A 284 -4.13 -1.21 -11.20
CA ALA A 284 -3.54 -1.79 -12.41
C ALA A 284 -3.60 -0.82 -13.59
N ARG A 285 -4.76 -0.21 -13.85
CA ARG A 285 -4.90 0.80 -14.92
C ARG A 285 -4.00 2.02 -14.70
N SER A 286 -3.94 2.54 -13.47
CA SER A 286 -3.08 3.67 -13.14
C SER A 286 -1.58 3.34 -13.27
N ALA A 287 -1.21 2.07 -13.15
CA ALA A 287 0.14 1.56 -13.35
C ALA A 287 0.47 1.28 -14.84
N GLY A 288 -0.46 1.52 -15.76
CA GLY A 288 -0.27 1.27 -17.20
C GLY A 288 -0.35 -0.21 -17.59
N LEU A 289 -0.93 -1.07 -16.75
CA LEU A 289 -1.17 -2.48 -17.07
C LEU A 289 -2.40 -2.58 -17.99
N GLU A 290 -2.22 -3.18 -19.17
CA GLU A 290 -3.23 -3.21 -20.24
C GLU A 290 -4.44 -4.08 -19.86
N GLU A 291 -4.21 -5.21 -19.19
CA GLU A 291 -5.24 -6.14 -18.78
C GLU A 291 -5.13 -6.45 -17.27
N ALA A 292 -6.25 -6.37 -16.55
CA ALA A 292 -6.33 -6.74 -15.15
C ALA A 292 -7.43 -7.78 -14.92
N ARG A 293 -7.03 -9.00 -14.61
CA ARG A 293 -7.90 -10.10 -14.19
C ARG A 293 -7.91 -10.18 -12.67
N VAL A 294 -9.08 -10.14 -12.06
CA VAL A 294 -9.24 -10.29 -10.61
C VAL A 294 -10.14 -11.47 -10.35
N ALA A 295 -9.61 -12.46 -9.65
CA ALA A 295 -10.33 -13.67 -9.24
C ALA A 295 -10.30 -13.82 -7.72
N ARG A 296 -11.38 -14.35 -7.14
CA ARG A 296 -11.37 -14.80 -5.74
C ARG A 296 -10.77 -16.20 -5.68
N ILE A 297 -9.82 -16.39 -4.78
CA ILE A 297 -9.29 -17.71 -4.46
C ILE A 297 -10.20 -18.31 -3.37
N PRO A 298 -10.71 -19.54 -3.57
CA PRO A 298 -11.54 -20.19 -2.56
C PRO A 298 -10.82 -20.35 -1.23
N PRO A 299 -11.47 -20.14 -0.07
CA PRO A 299 -10.87 -20.27 1.25
C PRO A 299 -10.11 -21.58 1.47
N ALA A 300 -10.63 -22.69 0.94
CA ALA A 300 -9.98 -24.01 1.02
C ALA A 300 -8.56 -24.06 0.40
N LEU A 301 -8.19 -23.09 -0.43
CA LEU A 301 -6.85 -22.96 -1.04
C LEU A 301 -5.98 -21.93 -0.32
N CYS A 302 -6.52 -21.21 0.66
CA CYS A 302 -5.79 -20.14 1.34
C CYS A 302 -5.02 -20.60 2.59
N GLY A 303 -5.28 -21.82 3.08
CA GLY A 303 -4.81 -22.31 4.37
C GLY A 303 -5.59 -21.68 5.54
N ASP A 304 -5.50 -22.29 6.71
CA ASP A 304 -6.09 -21.79 7.97
C ASP A 304 -5.23 -20.69 8.60
#